data_cbd2de867d92e8d794614477493470bf
#
_entry.id   cbd2de867d92e8d794614477493470bf
#
_cell.length_a   1.000
_cell.length_b   1.000
_cell.length_c   1.000
_cell.angle_alpha   90.00
_cell.angle_beta   90.00
_cell.angle_gamma   90.00
#
_symmetry.space_group_name_H-M   'P 1'
#
loop_
_entity.id
_entity.type
_entity.pdbx_description
1 polymer ?
#
loop_
_entity_poly.entity_id
_entity_poly.type
_entity_poly.pdbx_seq_one_letter_code
_entity_poly.pdbx_strand_id
1 'polypeptide(L)'
;IPKPSDYTDTKVEIHEDKEVPSIAIIPFKNKGKEEDAFYAYGISTDLISDCNSDGYIRLASLNNIEKIENYHNLQADDLAKKLNVRYTVEGTLWKIDNMFQLSVELYDTKDKKVVWSDRWQEKWDNLASIKGNLSDGLLKALDTTSKLEKRVETTNAEAYEFYLKAKHKYEKRENTDDTEIARGLLHKAIELDD
;
A
#
# COMPACT_ATOMS: atom_id res chain seq x y z
N ILE A 1 -16.81 -67.70 -4.18
CA ILE A 1 -17.06 -66.35 -4.79
C ILE A 1 -16.87 -65.35 -3.68
N PRO A 2 -15.82 -64.53 -3.68
CA PRO A 2 -15.67 -63.49 -2.67
C PRO A 2 -16.56 -62.27 -3.01
N LYS A 3 -17.20 -61.69 -1.97
CA LYS A 3 -17.98 -60.47 -2.04
C LYS A 3 -17.09 -59.26 -2.34
N PRO A 4 -17.58 -58.24 -3.07
CA PRO A 4 -16.83 -57.00 -3.27
C PRO A 4 -16.72 -56.24 -1.96
N SER A 5 -15.52 -55.78 -1.68
CA SER A 5 -15.19 -54.97 -0.52
C SER A 5 -15.85 -53.59 -0.62
N ASP A 6 -16.41 -53.15 0.51
CA ASP A 6 -16.88 -51.80 0.75
C ASP A 6 -15.78 -50.79 0.46
N TYR A 7 -15.94 -50.06 -0.64
CA TYR A 7 -15.23 -48.80 -0.83
C TYR A 7 -15.91 -47.77 0.07
N THR A 8 -15.30 -47.48 1.19
CA THR A 8 -15.61 -46.31 1.97
C THR A 8 -15.24 -45.10 1.14
N ASP A 9 -16.28 -44.38 0.69
CA ASP A 9 -16.15 -43.00 0.15
C ASP A 9 -15.44 -42.16 1.22
N THR A 10 -14.15 -42.00 1.06
CA THR A 10 -13.41 -40.97 1.78
C THR A 10 -13.86 -39.64 1.17
N LYS A 11 -14.83 -38.98 1.83
CA LYS A 11 -15.07 -37.55 1.57
C LYS A 11 -13.74 -36.84 1.74
N VAL A 12 -13.13 -36.47 0.63
CA VAL A 12 -12.08 -35.45 0.60
C VAL A 12 -12.77 -34.20 1.07
N GLU A 13 -12.58 -33.81 2.33
CA GLU A 13 -12.88 -32.46 2.77
C GLU A 13 -12.00 -31.55 1.95
N ILE A 14 -12.63 -30.94 0.94
CA ILE A 14 -12.03 -29.81 0.24
C ILE A 14 -12.00 -28.72 1.30
N HIS A 15 -10.85 -28.55 1.97
CA HIS A 15 -10.57 -27.32 2.65
C HIS A 15 -10.67 -26.23 1.56
N GLU A 16 -11.72 -25.40 1.61
CA GLU A 16 -11.72 -24.13 0.93
C GLU A 16 -10.60 -23.30 1.55
N ASP A 17 -9.39 -23.44 1.01
CA ASP A 17 -8.32 -22.52 1.28
C ASP A 17 -8.85 -21.14 0.92
N LYS A 18 -9.08 -20.29 1.91
CA LYS A 18 -9.42 -18.88 1.69
C LYS A 18 -8.37 -18.35 0.74
N GLU A 19 -8.80 -18.03 -0.47
CA GLU A 19 -7.91 -17.56 -1.52
C GLU A 19 -7.16 -16.32 -1.00
N VAL A 20 -5.83 -16.38 -1.02
CA VAL A 20 -4.98 -15.26 -0.55
C VAL A 20 -5.37 -14.01 -1.34
N PRO A 21 -5.80 -12.92 -0.68
CA PRO A 21 -6.18 -11.71 -1.39
C PRO A 21 -5.04 -11.21 -2.27
N SER A 22 -5.36 -10.87 -3.51
CA SER A 22 -4.41 -10.29 -4.45
C SER A 22 -4.75 -8.84 -4.73
N ILE A 23 -3.78 -7.94 -4.53
CA ILE A 23 -4.01 -6.51 -4.49
C ILE A 23 -2.92 -5.72 -5.23
N ALA A 24 -3.32 -4.64 -5.88
CA ALA A 24 -2.43 -3.61 -6.38
C ALA A 24 -2.71 -2.30 -5.64
N ILE A 25 -1.70 -1.76 -4.96
CA ILE A 25 -1.75 -0.44 -4.35
C ILE A 25 -1.12 0.53 -5.35
N ILE A 26 -1.97 1.34 -5.96
CA ILE A 26 -1.53 2.31 -6.97
C ILE A 26 -0.93 3.52 -6.26
N PRO A 27 0.24 4.04 -6.68
CA PRO A 27 0.79 5.26 -6.11
C PRO A 27 -0.25 6.37 -6.06
N PHE A 28 -0.44 6.97 -4.87
CA PHE A 28 -1.52 7.93 -4.65
C PHE A 28 -1.33 9.19 -5.48
N LYS A 29 -2.44 9.77 -5.91
CA LYS A 29 -2.44 11.02 -6.69
C LYS A 29 -2.27 12.22 -5.76
N ASN A 30 -1.28 13.05 -6.02
CA ASN A 30 -1.17 14.36 -5.40
C ASN A 30 -2.20 15.31 -6.03
N LYS A 31 -3.04 15.94 -5.19
CA LYS A 31 -4.01 16.99 -5.57
C LYS A 31 -3.60 18.38 -5.09
N GLY A 32 -2.51 18.45 -4.32
CA GLY A 32 -1.89 19.67 -3.84
C GLY A 32 -0.85 20.23 -4.82
N LYS A 33 0.09 21.00 -4.28
CA LYS A 33 1.21 21.55 -5.05
C LYS A 33 2.12 20.43 -5.54
N GLU A 34 2.79 20.64 -6.67
CA GLU A 34 3.71 19.66 -7.24
C GLU A 34 4.87 19.32 -6.30
N GLU A 35 5.37 20.32 -5.57
CA GLU A 35 6.42 20.16 -4.56
C GLU A 35 6.05 19.19 -3.42
N ASP A 36 4.75 18.95 -3.20
CA ASP A 36 4.20 18.03 -2.18
C ASP A 36 3.94 16.61 -2.72
N ALA A 37 4.27 16.33 -3.99
CA ALA A 37 4.00 15.01 -4.62
C ALA A 37 4.67 13.84 -3.88
N PHE A 38 5.81 14.07 -3.22
CA PHE A 38 6.54 13.06 -2.46
C PHE A 38 5.73 12.49 -1.28
N TYR A 39 4.80 13.25 -0.70
CA TYR A 39 3.92 12.75 0.36
C TYR A 39 2.98 11.66 -0.16
N ALA A 40 2.29 11.93 -1.28
CA ALA A 40 1.35 10.97 -1.86
C ALA A 40 2.06 9.69 -2.30
N TYR A 41 3.19 9.84 -2.97
CA TYR A 41 4.02 8.72 -3.42
C TYR A 41 4.59 7.94 -2.23
N GLY A 42 5.19 8.63 -1.26
CA GLY A 42 5.85 8.02 -0.11
C GLY A 42 4.88 7.24 0.76
N ILE A 43 3.72 7.82 1.12
CA ILE A 43 2.71 7.14 1.94
C ILE A 43 2.18 5.88 1.23
N SER A 44 1.91 5.93 -0.08
CA SER A 44 1.45 4.75 -0.81
C SER A 44 2.50 3.65 -0.89
N THR A 45 3.78 4.00 -1.05
CA THR A 45 4.89 3.03 -1.08
C THR A 45 5.19 2.44 0.29
N ASP A 46 4.97 3.20 1.37
CA ASP A 46 5.03 2.67 2.74
C ASP A 46 3.93 1.66 3.00
N LEU A 47 2.70 1.95 2.55
CA LEU A 47 1.58 1.00 2.64
C LEU A 47 1.89 -0.31 1.90
N ILE A 48 2.50 -0.23 0.71
CA ILE A 48 2.97 -1.42 -0.01
C ILE A 48 3.97 -2.23 0.83
N SER A 49 4.93 -1.54 1.47
CA SER A 49 5.94 -2.20 2.31
C SER A 49 5.32 -2.88 3.53
N ASP A 50 4.37 -2.23 4.19
CA ASP A 50 3.69 -2.76 5.36
C ASP A 50 2.87 -3.99 5.01
N CYS A 51 2.04 -3.92 3.95
CA CYS A 51 1.23 -5.04 3.49
C CYS A 51 2.07 -6.23 2.98
N ASN A 52 3.25 -5.98 2.40
CA ASN A 52 4.13 -7.05 1.92
C ASN A 52 4.79 -7.84 3.05
N SER A 53 4.95 -7.22 4.22
CA SER A 53 5.58 -7.85 5.37
C SER A 53 4.72 -8.93 6.02
N ASP A 54 3.41 -8.90 5.83
CA ASP A 54 2.46 -9.80 6.49
C ASP A 54 2.35 -11.18 5.85
N GLY A 55 2.73 -11.35 4.59
CA GLY A 55 2.72 -12.63 3.88
C GLY A 55 1.33 -13.23 3.59
N TYR A 56 0.26 -12.58 4.03
CA TYR A 56 -1.14 -13.00 3.84
C TYR A 56 -1.82 -12.35 2.64
N ILE A 57 -1.09 -11.51 1.92
CA ILE A 57 -1.59 -10.75 0.77
C ILE A 57 -0.59 -10.91 -0.37
N ARG A 58 -1.08 -11.20 -1.56
CA ARG A 58 -0.29 -11.18 -2.78
C ARG A 58 -0.32 -9.79 -3.39
N LEU A 59 0.77 -9.04 -3.24
CA LEU A 59 0.89 -7.68 -3.76
C LEU A 59 1.48 -7.65 -5.17
N ALA A 60 0.91 -6.80 -6.03
CA ALA A 60 1.57 -6.37 -7.24
C ALA A 60 2.77 -5.49 -6.89
N SER A 61 3.93 -5.76 -7.49
CA SER A 61 5.12 -4.95 -7.22
C SER A 61 4.98 -3.54 -7.80
N LEU A 62 5.53 -2.55 -7.11
CA LEU A 62 5.54 -1.15 -7.58
C LEU A 62 6.13 -1.03 -9.00
N ASN A 63 7.23 -1.74 -9.24
CA ASN A 63 7.89 -1.76 -10.57
C ASN A 63 6.96 -2.27 -11.69
N ASN A 64 6.10 -3.27 -11.40
CA ASN A 64 5.14 -3.75 -12.38
C ASN A 64 4.02 -2.72 -12.65
N ILE A 65 3.61 -1.99 -11.63
CA ILE A 65 2.62 -0.92 -11.76
C ILE A 65 3.19 0.22 -12.61
N GLU A 66 4.39 0.70 -12.28
CA GLU A 66 5.04 1.84 -12.95
C GLU A 66 5.45 1.53 -14.41
N LYS A 67 5.63 0.27 -14.79
CA LYS A 67 5.83 -0.14 -16.18
C LYS A 67 4.59 -0.04 -17.06
N ILE A 68 3.41 0.08 -16.45
CA ILE A 68 2.17 0.27 -17.21
C ILE A 68 2.08 1.74 -17.60
N GLU A 69 2.15 2.00 -18.89
CA GLU A 69 2.02 3.35 -19.42
C GLU A 69 0.69 3.98 -19.00
N ASN A 70 0.75 5.21 -18.51
CA ASN A 70 -0.42 5.98 -18.07
C ASN A 70 -1.28 5.29 -17.01
N TYR A 71 -0.69 4.48 -16.12
CA TYR A 71 -1.42 3.72 -15.11
C TYR A 71 -2.36 4.57 -14.25
N HIS A 72 -2.03 5.84 -13.99
CA HIS A 72 -2.89 6.77 -13.25
C HIS A 72 -4.23 7.10 -13.94
N ASN A 73 -4.34 6.88 -15.24
CA ASN A 73 -5.52 7.20 -16.05
C ASN A 73 -6.31 5.96 -16.44
N LEU A 74 -5.82 4.77 -16.13
CA LEU A 74 -6.53 3.52 -16.40
C LEU A 74 -7.64 3.29 -15.36
N GLN A 75 -8.69 2.61 -15.79
CA GLN A 75 -9.74 2.16 -14.89
C GLN A 75 -9.22 1.02 -13.99
N ALA A 76 -9.77 0.92 -12.78
CA ALA A 76 -9.40 -0.11 -11.81
C ALA A 76 -9.45 -1.54 -12.37
N ASP A 77 -10.49 -1.86 -13.17
CA ASP A 77 -10.64 -3.15 -13.83
C ASP A 77 -9.50 -3.47 -14.82
N ASP A 78 -9.05 -2.46 -15.58
CA ASP A 78 -7.98 -2.65 -16.57
C ASP A 78 -6.62 -2.80 -15.90
N LEU A 79 -6.38 -2.03 -14.84
CA LEU A 79 -5.19 -2.17 -14.00
C LEU A 79 -5.12 -3.56 -13.35
N ALA A 80 -6.23 -3.99 -12.76
CA ALA A 80 -6.31 -5.28 -12.10
C ALA A 80 -6.03 -6.45 -13.06
N LYS A 81 -6.56 -6.38 -14.29
CA LYS A 81 -6.29 -7.38 -15.35
C LYS A 81 -4.81 -7.41 -15.72
N LYS A 82 -4.20 -6.22 -15.96
CA LYS A 82 -2.78 -6.11 -16.33
C LYS A 82 -1.84 -6.61 -15.22
N LEU A 83 -2.22 -6.42 -13.97
CA LEU A 83 -1.44 -6.80 -12.79
C LEU A 83 -1.81 -8.18 -12.24
N ASN A 84 -2.85 -8.81 -12.82
CA ASN A 84 -3.39 -10.10 -12.39
C ASN A 84 -3.74 -10.10 -10.89
N VAL A 85 -4.51 -9.10 -10.44
CA VAL A 85 -4.99 -8.96 -9.06
C VAL A 85 -6.51 -8.85 -9.03
N ARG A 86 -7.11 -9.17 -7.88
CA ARG A 86 -8.55 -8.98 -7.64
C ARG A 86 -8.88 -7.59 -7.14
N TYR A 87 -8.05 -7.03 -6.28
CA TYR A 87 -8.33 -5.75 -5.64
C TYR A 87 -7.37 -4.66 -6.11
N THR A 88 -7.87 -3.44 -6.22
CA THR A 88 -7.05 -2.24 -6.40
C THR A 88 -7.28 -1.27 -5.27
N VAL A 89 -6.21 -0.64 -4.79
CA VAL A 89 -6.26 0.48 -3.86
C VAL A 89 -5.85 1.74 -4.60
N GLU A 90 -6.72 2.72 -4.62
CA GLU A 90 -6.43 4.04 -5.15
C GLU A 90 -6.60 5.09 -4.05
N GLY A 91 -5.79 6.12 -4.10
CA GLY A 91 -5.85 7.20 -3.12
C GLY A 91 -5.51 8.55 -3.72
N THR A 92 -5.98 9.58 -3.03
CA THR A 92 -5.65 10.98 -3.33
C THR A 92 -5.21 11.68 -2.06
N LEU A 93 -4.14 12.42 -2.15
CA LEU A 93 -3.62 13.23 -1.07
C LEU A 93 -3.64 14.70 -1.46
N TRP A 94 -4.11 15.52 -0.53
CA TRP A 94 -4.13 16.96 -0.65
C TRP A 94 -3.52 17.58 0.59
N LYS A 95 -2.45 18.34 0.43
CA LYS A 95 -1.87 19.17 1.48
C LYS A 95 -2.29 20.62 1.26
N ILE A 96 -2.89 21.24 2.27
CA ILE A 96 -3.28 22.64 2.30
C ILE A 96 -2.72 23.23 3.59
N ASP A 97 -1.78 24.16 3.46
CA ASP A 97 -1.06 24.74 4.60
C ASP A 97 -0.48 23.66 5.53
N ASN A 98 -0.97 23.58 6.77
CA ASN A 98 -0.55 22.59 7.77
C ASN A 98 -1.53 21.42 7.93
N MET A 99 -2.38 21.18 6.94
CA MET A 99 -3.38 20.12 6.97
C MET A 99 -3.19 19.15 5.80
N PHE A 100 -3.31 17.86 6.08
CA PHE A 100 -3.40 16.80 5.09
C PHE A 100 -4.81 16.24 5.01
N GLN A 101 -5.27 16.01 3.81
CA GLN A 101 -6.47 15.21 3.54
C GLN A 101 -6.06 14.04 2.65
N LEU A 102 -6.24 12.83 3.16
CA LEU A 102 -6.03 11.59 2.42
C LEU A 102 -7.38 10.90 2.26
N SER A 103 -7.72 10.51 1.04
CA SER A 103 -8.87 9.67 0.74
C SER A 103 -8.37 8.41 0.04
N VAL A 104 -8.84 7.25 0.46
CA VAL A 104 -8.43 5.95 -0.09
C VAL A 104 -9.65 5.07 -0.30
N GLU A 105 -9.63 4.29 -1.38
CA GLU A 105 -10.67 3.32 -1.73
C GLU A 105 -10.06 1.98 -2.08
N LEU A 106 -10.67 0.90 -1.60
CA LEU A 106 -10.39 -0.49 -2.00
C LEU A 106 -11.54 -0.95 -2.89
N TYR A 107 -11.22 -1.25 -4.14
CA TYR A 107 -12.19 -1.71 -5.13
C TYR A 107 -12.00 -3.20 -5.42
N ASP A 108 -13.11 -3.96 -5.37
CA ASP A 108 -13.17 -5.37 -5.77
C ASP A 108 -13.59 -5.48 -7.24
N THR A 109 -12.68 -5.88 -8.09
CA THR A 109 -12.92 -6.01 -9.53
C THR A 109 -13.80 -7.20 -9.89
N LYS A 110 -13.91 -8.22 -9.02
CA LYS A 110 -14.81 -9.36 -9.19
C LYS A 110 -16.25 -8.94 -8.96
N ASP A 111 -16.52 -8.25 -7.86
CA ASP A 111 -17.84 -7.82 -7.45
C ASP A 111 -18.22 -6.43 -7.99
N LYS A 112 -17.27 -5.75 -8.64
CA LYS A 112 -17.41 -4.41 -9.26
C LYS A 112 -17.94 -3.35 -8.30
N LYS A 113 -17.37 -3.30 -7.11
CA LYS A 113 -17.77 -2.36 -6.06
C LYS A 113 -16.60 -1.92 -5.19
N VAL A 114 -16.72 -0.75 -4.60
CA VAL A 114 -15.87 -0.33 -3.50
C VAL A 114 -16.26 -1.14 -2.26
N VAL A 115 -15.32 -1.88 -1.70
CA VAL A 115 -15.53 -2.71 -0.50
C VAL A 115 -15.08 -2.03 0.77
N TRP A 116 -14.23 -1.03 0.65
CA TRP A 116 -13.81 -0.18 1.75
C TRP A 116 -13.37 1.18 1.22
N SER A 117 -13.66 2.22 1.97
CA SER A 117 -13.13 3.56 1.75
C SER A 117 -12.97 4.27 3.08
N ASP A 118 -11.98 5.12 3.18
CA ASP A 118 -11.76 5.96 4.35
C ASP A 118 -11.17 7.31 3.95
N ARG A 119 -11.31 8.26 4.85
CA ARG A 119 -10.81 9.62 4.69
C ARG A 119 -10.24 10.13 5.99
N TRP A 120 -9.00 10.60 5.94
CA TRP A 120 -8.32 11.23 7.05
C TRP A 120 -8.10 12.71 6.75
N GLN A 121 -8.30 13.52 7.78
CA GLN A 121 -7.94 14.92 7.76
C GLN A 121 -7.14 15.20 9.02
N GLU A 122 -5.84 15.39 8.86
CA GLU A 122 -4.89 15.48 9.96
C GLU A 122 -3.98 16.68 9.82
N LYS A 123 -3.50 17.18 10.96
CA LYS A 123 -2.43 18.18 10.98
C LYS A 123 -1.11 17.54 10.54
N TRP A 124 -0.22 18.35 10.03
CA TRP A 124 1.11 17.91 9.62
C TRP A 124 1.86 17.14 10.73
N ASP A 125 1.75 17.61 11.97
CA ASP A 125 2.38 16.97 13.13
C ASP A 125 1.91 15.53 13.37
N ASN A 126 0.73 15.16 12.84
CA ASN A 126 0.14 13.83 12.97
C ASN A 126 0.31 12.98 11.70
N LEU A 127 1.14 13.40 10.75
CA LEU A 127 1.30 12.71 9.46
C LEU A 127 1.64 11.23 9.62
N ALA A 128 2.53 10.90 10.55
CA ALA A 128 2.94 9.52 10.80
C ALA A 128 1.77 8.62 11.27
N SER A 129 0.77 9.16 11.97
CA SER A 129 -0.39 8.39 12.44
C SER A 129 -1.30 7.93 11.32
N ILE A 130 -1.32 8.64 10.18
CA ILE A 130 -2.13 8.26 9.01
C ILE A 130 -1.72 6.89 8.48
N LYS A 131 -0.41 6.62 8.46
CA LYS A 131 0.16 5.37 7.94
C LYS A 131 -0.39 4.14 8.69
N GLY A 132 -0.31 4.13 10.01
CA GLY A 132 -0.80 3.01 10.83
C GLY A 132 -2.31 2.78 10.65
N ASN A 133 -3.09 3.84 10.69
CA ASN A 133 -4.54 3.77 10.50
C ASN A 133 -4.92 3.25 9.11
N LEU A 134 -4.18 3.66 8.07
CA LEU A 134 -4.40 3.23 6.70
C LEU A 134 -4.11 1.73 6.53
N SER A 135 -2.98 1.26 7.04
CA SER A 135 -2.59 -0.15 6.99
C SER A 135 -3.58 -1.04 7.74
N ASP A 136 -3.92 -0.69 8.99
CA ASP A 136 -4.87 -1.43 9.82
C ASP A 136 -6.26 -1.49 9.15
N GLY A 137 -6.73 -0.38 8.57
CA GLY A 137 -8.01 -0.30 7.87
C GLY A 137 -8.07 -1.20 6.63
N LEU A 138 -7.03 -1.18 5.83
CA LEU A 138 -6.92 -1.99 4.61
C LEU A 138 -6.86 -3.50 4.94
N LEU A 139 -6.02 -3.90 5.89
CA LEU A 139 -5.89 -5.30 6.30
C LEU A 139 -7.21 -5.84 6.86
N LYS A 140 -7.91 -5.05 7.68
CA LYS A 140 -9.24 -5.39 8.20
C LYS A 140 -10.28 -5.55 7.09
N ALA A 141 -10.25 -4.68 6.09
CA ALA A 141 -11.17 -4.76 4.95
C ALA A 141 -10.97 -6.01 4.09
N LEU A 142 -9.74 -6.53 4.05
CA LEU A 142 -9.39 -7.77 3.36
C LEU A 142 -9.59 -9.04 4.22
N ASP A 143 -10.19 -8.91 5.41
CA ASP A 143 -10.36 -10.00 6.38
C ASP A 143 -9.03 -10.69 6.73
N THR A 144 -7.96 -9.89 6.73
CA THR A 144 -6.61 -10.31 7.12
C THR A 144 -6.22 -9.60 8.40
N THR A 145 -5.49 -10.29 9.26
CA THR A 145 -4.95 -9.69 10.48
C THR A 145 -3.44 -9.72 10.42
N SER A 146 -2.83 -8.57 10.61
CA SER A 146 -1.38 -8.52 10.78
C SER A 146 -0.96 -9.34 11.99
N LYS A 147 -0.03 -10.27 11.80
CA LYS A 147 0.62 -11.02 12.89
C LYS A 147 1.95 -10.39 13.29
N LEU A 148 2.37 -9.35 12.57
CA LEU A 148 3.60 -8.67 12.90
C LEU A 148 3.39 -7.80 14.16
N GLU A 149 4.35 -7.86 15.06
CA GLU A 149 4.46 -6.87 16.11
C GLU A 149 4.51 -5.48 15.45
N LYS A 150 3.66 -4.56 15.95
CA LYS A 150 3.70 -3.18 15.46
C LYS A 150 5.12 -2.66 15.62
N ARG A 151 5.76 -2.36 14.50
CA ARG A 151 7.06 -1.68 14.52
C ARG A 151 6.87 -0.36 15.25
N VAL A 152 7.82 0.00 16.09
CA VAL A 152 7.87 1.35 16.66
C VAL A 152 8.04 2.30 15.47
N GLU A 153 7.00 3.04 15.16
CA GLU A 153 7.01 4.04 14.10
C GLU A 153 7.42 5.38 14.71
N THR A 154 8.13 6.17 13.92
CA THR A 154 8.44 7.53 14.32
C THR A 154 7.16 8.31 14.61
N THR A 155 7.16 9.07 15.69
CA THR A 155 6.15 10.09 15.99
C THR A 155 6.60 11.48 15.55
N ASN A 156 7.84 11.61 15.07
CA ASN A 156 8.41 12.87 14.62
C ASN A 156 8.01 13.13 13.16
N ALA A 157 7.09 14.07 12.95
CA ALA A 157 6.58 14.41 11.62
C ALA A 157 7.67 14.93 10.68
N GLU A 158 8.65 15.69 11.20
CA GLU A 158 9.76 16.22 10.40
C GLU A 158 10.71 15.10 9.96
N ALA A 159 11.04 14.16 10.85
CA ALA A 159 11.82 12.97 10.51
C ALA A 159 11.13 12.16 9.41
N TYR A 160 9.83 11.94 9.55
CA TYR A 160 9.04 11.22 8.57
C TYR A 160 8.99 11.95 7.22
N GLU A 161 8.86 13.28 7.21
CA GLU A 161 8.93 14.07 5.99
C GLU A 161 10.27 13.91 5.26
N PHE A 162 11.40 14.00 5.98
CA PHE A 162 12.72 13.76 5.37
C PHE A 162 12.86 12.34 4.81
N TYR A 163 12.33 11.35 5.51
CA TYR A 163 12.28 9.97 5.01
C TYR A 163 11.47 9.85 3.71
N LEU A 164 10.26 10.43 3.65
CA LEU A 164 9.43 10.41 2.43
C LEU A 164 10.11 11.12 1.25
N LYS A 165 10.74 12.26 1.49
CA LYS A 165 11.54 12.98 0.48
C LYS A 165 12.69 12.13 -0.03
N ALA A 166 13.42 11.49 0.87
CA ALA A 166 14.55 10.61 0.52
C ALA A 166 14.08 9.44 -0.33
N LYS A 167 13.01 8.77 0.08
CA LYS A 167 12.43 7.64 -0.64
C LYS A 167 11.98 8.03 -2.04
N HIS A 168 11.23 9.13 -2.17
CA HIS A 168 10.81 9.63 -3.46
C HIS A 168 11.98 9.99 -4.37
N LYS A 169 13.01 10.69 -3.84
CA LYS A 169 14.21 11.06 -4.59
C LYS A 169 15.00 9.84 -5.05
N TYR A 170 15.12 8.82 -4.20
CA TYR A 170 15.79 7.57 -4.54
C TYR A 170 15.07 6.77 -5.63
N GLU A 171 13.75 6.64 -5.53
CA GLU A 171 12.95 5.90 -6.51
C GLU A 171 12.92 6.60 -7.89
N LYS A 172 12.90 7.93 -7.89
CA LYS A 172 12.88 8.76 -9.11
C LYS A 172 14.26 9.23 -9.55
N ARG A 173 15.34 8.64 -9.02
CA ARG A 173 16.72 9.03 -9.35
C ARG A 173 17.04 8.80 -10.83
N GLU A 174 17.71 9.77 -11.42
CA GLU A 174 18.20 9.72 -12.79
C GLU A 174 19.73 9.56 -12.86
N ASN A 175 20.41 9.88 -11.76
CA ASN A 175 21.87 9.89 -11.70
C ASN A 175 22.39 9.60 -10.27
N THR A 176 23.72 9.58 -10.13
CA THR A 176 24.40 9.30 -8.85
C THR A 176 24.18 10.41 -7.82
N ASP A 177 24.08 11.66 -8.26
CA ASP A 177 23.88 12.81 -7.36
C ASP A 177 22.52 12.73 -6.66
N ASP A 178 21.50 12.23 -7.35
CA ASP A 178 20.20 11.97 -6.77
C ASP A 178 20.26 10.95 -5.62
N THR A 179 21.12 9.93 -5.76
CA THR A 179 21.35 8.94 -4.70
C THR A 179 22.03 9.57 -3.48
N GLU A 180 23.02 10.44 -3.70
CA GLU A 180 23.69 11.16 -2.62
C GLU A 180 22.75 12.14 -1.91
N ILE A 181 21.90 12.84 -2.65
CA ILE A 181 20.83 13.69 -2.07
C ILE A 181 19.89 12.86 -1.22
N ALA A 182 19.41 11.74 -1.72
CA ALA A 182 18.52 10.84 -0.97
C ALA A 182 19.18 10.34 0.31
N ARG A 183 20.48 9.97 0.25
CA ARG A 183 21.25 9.57 1.43
C ARG A 183 21.37 10.69 2.46
N GLY A 184 21.63 11.91 2.03
CA GLY A 184 21.67 13.09 2.92
C GLY A 184 20.33 13.36 3.63
N LEU A 185 19.22 13.17 2.92
CA LEU A 185 17.87 13.30 3.50
C LEU A 185 17.59 12.18 4.53
N LEU A 186 18.03 10.94 4.28
CA LEU A 186 17.92 9.84 5.26
C LEU A 186 18.72 10.12 6.53
N HIS A 187 19.94 10.67 6.40
CA HIS A 187 20.72 11.06 7.58
C HIS A 187 19.99 12.09 8.43
N LYS A 188 19.38 13.09 7.81
CA LYS A 188 18.57 14.08 8.54
C LYS A 188 17.37 13.44 9.24
N ALA A 189 16.69 12.49 8.59
CA ALA A 189 15.59 11.77 9.21
C ALA A 189 16.05 11.02 10.47
N ILE A 190 17.20 10.34 10.42
CA ILE A 190 17.78 9.61 11.54
C ILE A 190 18.18 10.56 12.67
N GLU A 191 18.83 11.69 12.36
CA GLU A 191 19.23 12.69 13.37
C GLU A 191 18.05 13.28 14.15
N LEU A 192 16.86 13.29 13.56
CA LEU A 192 15.64 13.83 14.16
C LEU A 192 14.85 12.80 14.99
N ASP A 193 15.13 11.52 14.81
CA ASP A 193 14.34 10.42 15.41
C ASP A 193 15.19 9.54 16.35
N ASP A 194 16.32 10.04 16.84
CA ASP A 194 17.28 9.33 17.69
C ASP A 194 16.87 9.29 19.18
#